data_136c493943e7166e39d354a1beb5edf2
#
_entry.id   136c493943e7166e39d354a1beb5edf2
#
_cell.length_a   1.000
_cell.length_b   1.000
_cell.length_c   1.000
_cell.angle_alpha   90.00
_cell.angle_beta   90.00
_cell.angle_gamma   90.00
#
_symmetry.space_group_name_H-M   'P 1'
#
loop_
_entity.id
_entity.type
_entity.pdbx_description
1 polymer ?
#
loop_
_entity_poly.entity_id
_entity_poly.type
_entity_poly.pdbx_seq_one_letter_code
_entity_poly.pdbx_strand_id
1 'polypeptide(L)'
;MYKAIRKAAATAALTMGAAFLAGPASAAGSPDSGIYAGDWLVRLRAIEIAPDARGSGTLGALGADVNNAIVPEVDFTYMATNNIGVELILGTSRNQVTSNIGALGGVGVLPPTLLLQYHFNNAGRVRPYVGAGINYTLFYNNGLHAGGQSVSIDNHSWGPALQFGIDFQVTKRIFVNADIKKIWMHTDASLGGTSLGTLHIDPLVVGLGVGMKF
;
A
#
# COMPACT_ATOMS: atom_id res chain seq x y z
N MET A 1 10.61 22.29 6.46
CA MET A 1 11.19 21.91 5.17
C MET A 1 10.87 20.46 4.79
N TYR A 2 10.97 19.48 5.67
CA TYR A 2 10.67 18.07 5.44
C TYR A 2 9.19 17.77 5.08
N LYS A 3 8.22 18.43 5.73
CA LYS A 3 6.77 18.29 5.42
C LYS A 3 6.37 18.83 4.04
N ALA A 4 7.09 19.82 3.52
CA ALA A 4 6.83 20.37 2.18
C ALA A 4 7.26 19.43 1.06
N ILE A 5 8.33 18.68 1.26
CA ILE A 5 8.84 17.69 0.29
C ILE A 5 7.89 16.47 0.21
N ARG A 6 7.29 16.05 1.34
CA ARG A 6 6.29 14.97 1.37
C ARG A 6 5.02 15.32 0.58
N LYS A 7 4.52 16.56 0.70
CA LYS A 7 3.35 17.03 -0.07
C LYS A 7 3.63 17.10 -1.57
N ALA A 8 4.86 17.46 -1.96
CA ALA A 8 5.25 17.52 -3.37
C ALA A 8 5.32 16.13 -4.02
N ALA A 9 5.82 15.10 -3.31
CA ALA A 9 5.88 13.74 -3.81
C ALA A 9 4.48 13.12 -4.01
N ALA A 10 3.56 13.35 -3.06
CA ALA A 10 2.18 12.89 -3.17
C ALA A 10 1.42 13.58 -4.32
N THR A 11 1.70 14.86 -4.57
CA THR A 11 1.06 15.61 -5.66
C THR A 11 1.60 15.19 -7.04
N ALA A 12 2.87 14.83 -7.15
CA ALA A 12 3.47 14.35 -8.39
C ALA A 12 2.93 12.96 -8.80
N ALA A 13 2.67 12.08 -7.84
CA ALA A 13 2.07 10.77 -8.10
C ALA A 13 0.62 10.88 -8.62
N LEU A 14 -0.15 11.82 -8.11
CA LEU A 14 -1.54 12.03 -8.52
C LEU A 14 -1.67 12.63 -9.93
N THR A 15 -0.71 13.46 -10.38
CA THR A 15 -0.71 14.05 -11.71
C THR A 15 -0.25 13.10 -12.81
N MET A 16 0.58 12.10 -12.50
CA MET A 16 0.96 11.06 -13.47
C MET A 16 -0.17 10.08 -13.81
N GLY A 17 -1.10 9.82 -12.88
CA GLY A 17 -2.23 8.90 -13.10
C GLY A 17 -3.27 9.40 -14.11
N ALA A 18 -3.44 10.73 -14.26
CA ALA A 18 -4.46 11.30 -15.13
C ALA A 18 -4.07 11.38 -16.61
N ALA A 19 -2.79 11.36 -16.95
CA ALA A 19 -2.32 11.50 -18.33
C ALA A 19 -2.35 10.19 -19.14
N PHE A 20 -2.50 9.03 -18.49
CA PHE A 20 -2.49 7.72 -19.16
C PHE A 20 -3.87 7.21 -19.63
N LEU A 21 -4.95 7.91 -19.31
CA LEU A 21 -6.30 7.48 -19.69
C LEU A 21 -6.70 7.79 -21.14
N ALA A 22 -5.85 8.48 -21.90
CA ALA A 22 -6.11 8.89 -23.29
C ALA A 22 -5.12 8.27 -24.29
N GLY A 23 -4.79 7.01 -24.16
CA GLY A 23 -4.00 6.26 -25.15
C GLY A 23 -4.89 5.64 -26.23
N PRO A 24 -4.39 5.53 -27.51
CA PRO A 24 -5.18 5.01 -28.62
C PRO A 24 -5.56 3.55 -28.40
N ALA A 25 -6.77 3.22 -28.88
CA ALA A 25 -7.34 1.89 -28.85
C ALA A 25 -6.38 0.81 -29.37
N SER A 26 -6.14 -0.15 -28.54
CA SER A 26 -5.79 -1.56 -28.69
C SER A 26 -5.38 -2.03 -30.10
N ALA A 27 -4.10 -2.31 -30.26
CA ALA A 27 -3.69 -3.41 -31.14
C ALA A 27 -4.25 -4.72 -30.51
N ALA A 28 -5.12 -5.44 -31.23
CA ALA A 28 -5.63 -6.73 -30.80
C ALA A 28 -4.45 -7.65 -30.45
N GLY A 29 -4.30 -7.99 -29.18
CA GLY A 29 -3.28 -8.92 -28.72
C GLY A 29 -3.56 -10.32 -29.26
N SER A 30 -2.50 -11.11 -29.48
CA SER A 30 -2.66 -12.53 -29.76
C SER A 30 -3.47 -13.21 -28.64
N PRO A 31 -4.29 -14.23 -28.94
CA PRO A 31 -5.13 -14.90 -27.93
C PRO A 31 -4.38 -15.38 -26.68
N ASP A 32 -3.08 -15.67 -26.82
CA ASP A 32 -2.22 -16.11 -25.71
C ASP A 32 -1.67 -14.98 -24.83
N SER A 33 -1.94 -13.72 -25.16
CA SER A 33 -1.30 -12.56 -24.51
C SER A 33 -2.16 -11.86 -23.45
N GLY A 34 -3.46 -12.19 -23.36
CA GLY A 34 -4.38 -11.58 -22.40
C GLY A 34 -4.30 -12.19 -20.99
N ILE A 35 -5.19 -11.69 -20.13
CA ILE A 35 -5.54 -12.30 -18.83
C ILE A 35 -6.98 -12.80 -18.95
N TYR A 36 -7.23 -14.02 -18.47
CA TYR A 36 -8.52 -14.68 -18.60
C TYR A 36 -8.93 -15.34 -17.30
N ALA A 37 -10.18 -15.72 -17.20
CA ALA A 37 -10.70 -16.48 -16.06
C ALA A 37 -9.87 -17.75 -15.82
N GLY A 38 -9.48 -17.97 -14.56
CA GLY A 38 -8.63 -19.09 -14.15
C GLY A 38 -7.13 -18.75 -14.10
N ASP A 39 -6.68 -17.64 -14.71
CA ASP A 39 -5.28 -17.24 -14.64
C ASP A 39 -4.90 -16.80 -13.21
N TRP A 40 -3.67 -17.12 -12.83
CA TRP A 40 -3.00 -16.57 -11.66
C TRP A 40 -1.97 -15.54 -12.08
N LEU A 41 -2.01 -14.37 -11.45
CA LEU A 41 -0.99 -13.33 -11.61
C LEU A 41 -0.21 -13.24 -10.31
N VAL A 42 1.10 -13.36 -10.39
CA VAL A 42 2.00 -13.17 -9.25
C VAL A 42 2.88 -11.97 -9.56
N ARG A 43 2.92 -10.98 -8.66
CA ARG A 43 3.75 -9.78 -8.81
C ARG A 43 4.73 -9.67 -7.66
N LEU A 44 5.93 -9.21 -7.98
CA LEU A 44 6.94 -8.77 -7.02
C LEU A 44 7.23 -7.31 -7.28
N ARG A 45 7.05 -6.48 -6.27
CA ARG A 45 7.19 -5.03 -6.35
C ARG A 45 8.19 -4.50 -5.33
N ALA A 46 8.88 -3.41 -5.67
CA ALA A 46 9.45 -2.51 -4.70
C ALA A 46 8.42 -1.40 -4.45
N ILE A 47 8.02 -1.22 -3.21
CA ILE A 47 7.01 -0.24 -2.83
C ILE A 47 7.60 0.83 -1.92
N GLU A 48 7.22 2.08 -2.14
CA GLU A 48 7.39 3.17 -1.18
C GLU A 48 6.11 3.33 -0.38
N ILE A 49 6.23 3.20 0.94
CA ILE A 49 5.17 3.45 1.91
C ILE A 49 5.35 4.87 2.43
N ALA A 50 4.39 5.74 2.19
CA ALA A 50 4.38 7.13 2.64
C ALA A 50 3.21 7.35 3.62
N PRO A 51 3.42 7.21 4.95
CA PRO A 51 2.38 7.46 5.95
C PRO A 51 1.90 8.92 5.93
N ASP A 52 0.59 9.12 6.14
CA ASP A 52 -0.03 10.41 6.41
C ASP A 52 -0.47 10.43 7.89
N ALA A 53 0.53 10.41 8.78
CA ALA A 53 0.33 10.21 10.21
C ALA A 53 -0.40 11.39 10.86
N ARG A 54 -1.46 11.07 11.60
CA ARG A 54 -2.25 12.06 12.36
C ARG A 54 -2.61 11.49 13.73
N GLY A 55 -2.08 12.11 14.78
CA GLY A 55 -2.37 11.74 16.16
C GLY A 55 -3.56 12.50 16.73
N SER A 56 -4.31 11.87 17.63
CA SER A 56 -5.25 12.51 18.53
C SER A 56 -4.69 12.59 19.97
N GLY A 57 -5.32 13.34 20.84
CA GLY A 57 -4.92 13.44 22.24
C GLY A 57 -3.46 13.87 22.43
N THR A 58 -2.75 13.19 23.32
CA THR A 58 -1.33 13.43 23.62
C THR A 58 -0.44 13.17 22.40
N LEU A 59 -0.73 12.13 21.57
CA LEU A 59 0.00 11.85 20.35
C LEU A 59 -0.08 13.00 19.35
N GLY A 60 -1.24 13.63 19.21
CA GLY A 60 -1.43 14.82 18.38
C GLY A 60 -0.68 16.03 18.91
N ALA A 61 -0.72 16.29 20.21
CA ALA A 61 -0.02 17.40 20.87
C ALA A 61 1.52 17.23 20.74
N LEU A 62 2.03 16.02 20.80
CA LEU A 62 3.45 15.70 20.62
C LEU A 62 3.87 15.62 19.14
N GLY A 63 2.95 15.77 18.20
CA GLY A 63 3.25 15.69 16.78
C GLY A 63 3.83 14.33 16.37
N ALA A 64 3.24 13.23 16.86
CA ALA A 64 3.66 11.88 16.50
C ALA A 64 3.61 11.66 14.99
N ASP A 65 4.69 11.15 14.42
CA ASP A 65 4.87 10.93 12.97
C ASP A 65 5.55 9.59 12.70
N VAL A 66 5.33 9.04 11.50
CA VAL A 66 5.87 7.75 11.06
C VAL A 66 6.69 7.97 9.79
N ASN A 67 7.89 7.42 9.74
CA ASN A 67 8.77 7.59 8.59
C ASN A 67 8.31 6.81 7.35
N ASN A 68 8.74 7.26 6.17
CA ASN A 68 8.61 6.48 4.94
C ASN A 68 9.50 5.23 4.98
N ALA A 69 9.09 4.22 4.24
CA ALA A 69 9.87 3.00 4.06
C ALA A 69 9.79 2.53 2.61
N ILE A 70 10.90 1.96 2.10
CA ILE A 70 10.91 1.24 0.83
C ILE A 70 11.15 -0.23 1.16
N VAL A 71 10.24 -1.09 0.73
CA VAL A 71 10.25 -2.53 1.04
C VAL A 71 9.79 -3.36 -0.15
N PRO A 72 10.14 -4.66 -0.20
CA PRO A 72 9.54 -5.58 -1.16
C PRO A 72 8.10 -5.93 -0.78
N GLU A 73 7.29 -6.16 -1.79
CA GLU A 73 5.90 -6.62 -1.69
C GLU A 73 5.67 -7.74 -2.69
N VAL A 74 4.92 -8.76 -2.31
CA VAL A 74 4.44 -9.81 -3.21
C VAL A 74 2.92 -9.84 -3.18
N ASP A 75 2.31 -10.02 -4.34
CA ASP A 75 0.87 -10.24 -4.45
C ASP A 75 0.52 -11.40 -5.37
N PHE A 76 -0.64 -11.96 -5.11
CA PHE A 76 -1.24 -13.07 -5.82
C PHE A 76 -2.65 -12.66 -6.23
N THR A 77 -2.92 -12.60 -7.53
CA THR A 77 -4.25 -12.31 -8.06
C THR A 77 -4.79 -13.53 -8.78
N TYR A 78 -5.95 -14.01 -8.37
CA TYR A 78 -6.71 -15.04 -9.10
C TYR A 78 -7.81 -14.36 -9.93
N MET A 79 -7.83 -14.62 -11.23
CA MET A 79 -8.84 -14.08 -12.14
C MET A 79 -10.10 -14.94 -12.10
N ALA A 80 -11.11 -14.50 -11.34
CA ALA A 80 -12.39 -15.19 -11.25
C ALA A 80 -13.21 -15.10 -12.54
N THR A 81 -13.03 -14.01 -13.29
CA THR A 81 -13.55 -13.81 -14.65
C THR A 81 -12.46 -13.15 -15.50
N ASN A 82 -12.74 -12.88 -16.78
CA ASN A 82 -11.79 -12.17 -17.65
C ASN A 82 -11.47 -10.74 -17.16
N ASN A 83 -12.33 -10.16 -16.34
CA ASN A 83 -12.17 -8.77 -15.88
C ASN A 83 -12.12 -8.64 -14.35
N ILE A 84 -12.55 -9.66 -13.60
CA ILE A 84 -12.60 -9.59 -12.13
C ILE A 84 -11.55 -10.53 -11.55
N GLY A 85 -10.67 -9.96 -10.72
CA GLY A 85 -9.66 -10.69 -9.95
C GLY A 85 -9.82 -10.49 -8.45
N VAL A 86 -9.35 -11.47 -7.69
CA VAL A 86 -9.19 -11.38 -6.22
C VAL A 86 -7.71 -11.37 -5.93
N GLU A 87 -7.22 -10.30 -5.32
CA GLU A 87 -5.81 -10.09 -5.01
C GLU A 87 -5.57 -10.22 -3.51
N LEU A 88 -4.53 -10.97 -3.14
CA LEU A 88 -3.96 -10.98 -1.80
C LEU A 88 -2.57 -10.35 -1.86
N ILE A 89 -2.38 -9.27 -1.11
CA ILE A 89 -1.12 -8.53 -1.00
C ILE A 89 -0.45 -8.89 0.31
N LEU A 90 0.86 -9.19 0.26
CA LEU A 90 1.70 -9.50 1.39
C LEU A 90 2.99 -8.68 1.34
N GLY A 91 3.33 -8.07 2.45
CA GLY A 91 4.57 -7.31 2.62
C GLY A 91 4.79 -7.03 4.09
N THR A 92 5.99 -6.66 4.45
CA THR A 92 6.31 -6.26 5.82
C THR A 92 7.28 -5.10 5.82
N SER A 93 7.14 -4.21 6.79
CA SER A 93 8.04 -3.08 6.99
C SER A 93 8.42 -2.94 8.46
N ARG A 94 9.47 -2.17 8.72
CA ARG A 94 9.78 -1.67 10.04
C ARG A 94 9.86 -0.16 9.99
N ASN A 95 8.95 0.51 10.68
CA ASN A 95 8.81 1.95 10.65
C ASN A 95 9.26 2.55 11.98
N GLN A 96 9.94 3.72 11.90
CA GLN A 96 10.29 4.50 13.07
C GLN A 96 9.19 5.52 13.36
N VAL A 97 8.83 5.61 14.64
CA VAL A 97 7.91 6.62 15.14
C VAL A 97 8.70 7.72 15.83
N THR A 98 8.43 8.94 15.45
CA THR A 98 9.07 10.13 16.01
C THR A 98 8.04 11.11 16.54
N SER A 99 8.49 12.04 17.37
CA SER A 99 7.66 13.11 17.93
C SER A 99 8.49 14.39 18.13
N ASN A 100 7.87 15.47 18.58
CA ASN A 100 8.56 16.72 18.91
C ASN A 100 9.56 16.55 20.07
N ILE A 101 9.44 15.51 20.89
CA ILE A 101 10.37 15.18 21.99
C ILE A 101 11.47 14.19 21.58
N GLY A 102 11.51 13.78 20.30
CA GLY A 102 12.51 12.90 19.73
C GLY A 102 11.97 11.59 19.18
N ALA A 103 12.87 10.64 18.91
CA ALA A 103 12.52 9.32 18.42
C ALA A 103 11.87 8.50 19.54
N LEU A 104 10.73 7.88 19.26
CA LEU A 104 10.04 7.00 20.20
C LEU A 104 10.45 5.53 20.03
N GLY A 105 10.89 5.13 18.82
CA GLY A 105 11.33 3.77 18.53
C GLY A 105 10.72 3.20 17.26
N GLY A 106 10.90 1.89 17.05
CA GLY A 106 10.48 1.20 15.84
C GLY A 106 9.39 0.15 16.08
N VAL A 107 8.51 0.01 15.10
CA VAL A 107 7.41 -0.99 15.07
C VAL A 107 7.46 -1.76 13.77
N GLY A 108 7.33 -3.07 13.83
CA GLY A 108 7.10 -3.92 12.67
C GLY A 108 5.64 -3.84 12.23
N VAL A 109 5.40 -3.78 10.94
CA VAL A 109 4.07 -3.67 10.34
C VAL A 109 3.91 -4.72 9.25
N LEU A 110 2.89 -5.57 9.37
CA LEU A 110 2.51 -6.58 8.39
C LEU A 110 1.05 -6.34 8.01
N PRO A 111 0.75 -5.72 6.86
CA PRO A 111 -0.59 -5.34 6.43
C PRO A 111 -1.14 -6.24 5.32
N PRO A 112 -1.45 -7.55 5.55
CA PRO A 112 -2.15 -8.32 4.54
C PRO A 112 -3.40 -7.59 4.07
N THR A 113 -3.55 -7.49 2.74
CA THR A 113 -4.66 -6.76 2.12
C THR A 113 -5.34 -7.63 1.08
N LEU A 114 -6.66 -7.74 1.18
CA LEU A 114 -7.49 -8.48 0.24
C LEU A 114 -8.30 -7.50 -0.59
N LEU A 115 -8.14 -7.55 -1.92
CA LEU A 115 -8.80 -6.66 -2.86
C LEU A 115 -9.61 -7.44 -3.89
N LEU A 116 -10.75 -6.89 -4.26
CA LEU A 116 -11.44 -7.22 -5.50
C LEU A 116 -11.00 -6.22 -6.56
N GLN A 117 -10.45 -6.73 -7.67
CA GLN A 117 -9.94 -5.93 -8.79
C GLN A 117 -10.86 -6.02 -10.00
N TYR A 118 -10.96 -4.91 -10.74
CA TYR A 118 -11.55 -4.88 -12.07
C TYR A 118 -10.50 -4.44 -13.09
N HIS A 119 -10.23 -5.31 -14.07
CA HIS A 119 -9.29 -5.11 -15.16
C HIS A 119 -10.03 -4.63 -16.40
N PHE A 120 -9.69 -3.43 -16.92
CA PHE A 120 -10.42 -2.77 -18.00
C PHE A 120 -10.09 -3.33 -19.40
N ASN A 121 -8.88 -3.84 -19.60
CA ASN A 121 -8.41 -4.30 -20.91
C ASN A 121 -7.65 -5.62 -20.78
N ASN A 122 -8.37 -6.69 -20.53
CA ASN A 122 -7.78 -8.01 -20.27
C ASN A 122 -7.04 -8.62 -21.47
N ALA A 123 -7.44 -8.32 -22.71
CA ALA A 123 -6.83 -8.85 -23.93
C ALA A 123 -5.66 -8.01 -24.46
N GLY A 124 -5.52 -6.75 -24.00
CA GLY A 124 -4.52 -5.82 -24.49
C GLY A 124 -3.15 -5.95 -23.82
N ARG A 125 -2.16 -5.29 -24.40
CA ARG A 125 -0.81 -5.21 -23.80
C ARG A 125 -0.74 -4.27 -22.61
N VAL A 126 -1.61 -3.27 -22.56
CA VAL A 126 -1.73 -2.30 -21.48
C VAL A 126 -3.03 -2.57 -20.74
N ARG A 127 -2.94 -2.96 -19.49
CA ARG A 127 -4.06 -3.44 -18.67
C ARG A 127 -4.18 -2.62 -17.41
N PRO A 128 -4.90 -1.50 -17.45
CA PRO A 128 -5.23 -0.76 -16.23
C PRO A 128 -6.25 -1.53 -15.40
N TYR A 129 -6.17 -1.36 -14.09
CA TYR A 129 -7.12 -1.97 -13.15
C TYR A 129 -7.36 -1.05 -11.96
N VAL A 130 -8.49 -1.25 -11.32
CA VAL A 130 -8.83 -0.64 -10.03
C VAL A 130 -9.17 -1.74 -9.04
N GLY A 131 -8.90 -1.51 -7.77
CA GLY A 131 -9.20 -2.46 -6.70
C GLY A 131 -9.78 -1.76 -5.49
N ALA A 132 -10.65 -2.47 -4.78
CA ALA A 132 -11.17 -2.06 -3.49
C ALA A 132 -11.30 -3.28 -2.57
N GLY A 133 -11.08 -3.09 -1.29
CA GLY A 133 -11.17 -4.19 -0.33
C GLY A 133 -10.78 -3.79 1.08
N ILE A 134 -10.27 -4.76 1.82
CA ILE A 134 -9.98 -4.65 3.24
C ILE A 134 -8.52 -4.95 3.52
N ASN A 135 -7.97 -4.18 4.44
CA ASN A 135 -6.65 -4.39 5.03
C ASN A 135 -6.81 -4.88 6.47
N TYR A 136 -6.00 -5.85 6.85
CA TYR A 136 -5.81 -6.29 8.24
C TYR A 136 -4.36 -6.11 8.61
N THR A 137 -4.03 -5.05 9.33
CA THR A 137 -2.65 -4.76 9.75
C THR A 137 -2.34 -5.42 11.07
N LEU A 138 -1.20 -6.11 11.14
CA LEU A 138 -0.60 -6.61 12.37
C LEU A 138 0.61 -5.74 12.73
N PHE A 139 0.63 -5.22 13.97
CA PHE A 139 1.77 -4.52 14.56
C PHE A 139 2.54 -5.48 15.45
N TYR A 140 3.84 -5.59 15.23
CA TYR A 140 4.70 -6.53 15.96
C TYR A 140 6.05 -5.90 16.33
N ASN A 141 6.78 -6.54 17.24
CA ASN A 141 8.09 -6.05 17.72
C ASN A 141 8.03 -4.56 18.11
N ASN A 142 7.01 -4.20 18.91
CA ASN A 142 6.85 -2.85 19.43
C ASN A 142 8.01 -2.49 20.34
N GLY A 143 8.85 -1.57 19.89
CA GLY A 143 9.99 -1.01 20.61
C GLY A 143 9.80 0.47 20.93
N LEU A 144 8.56 0.93 21.14
CA LEU A 144 8.26 2.32 21.45
C LEU A 144 8.48 2.64 22.93
N HIS A 145 9.16 3.75 23.20
CA HIS A 145 9.43 4.25 24.54
C HIS A 145 9.24 5.78 24.59
N ALA A 146 8.74 6.26 25.71
CA ALA A 146 8.63 7.68 26.02
C ALA A 146 9.05 7.92 27.47
N GLY A 147 10.02 8.80 27.73
CA GLY A 147 10.52 9.09 29.07
C GLY A 147 11.06 7.86 29.83
N GLY A 148 11.65 6.88 29.10
CA GLY A 148 12.17 5.63 29.67
C GLY A 148 11.10 4.56 29.97
N GLN A 149 9.83 4.81 29.68
CA GLN A 149 8.73 3.86 29.83
C GLN A 149 8.30 3.30 28.47
N SER A 150 7.89 2.02 28.44
CA SER A 150 7.37 1.40 27.22
C SER A 150 5.99 1.93 26.86
N VAL A 151 5.79 2.30 25.62
CA VAL A 151 4.49 2.67 25.06
C VAL A 151 3.83 1.41 24.51
N SER A 152 2.64 1.09 24.98
CA SER A 152 1.82 0.00 24.47
C SER A 152 0.96 0.51 23.31
N ILE A 153 0.81 -0.31 22.27
CA ILE A 153 -0.07 -0.04 21.12
C ILE A 153 -0.98 -1.25 20.87
N ASP A 154 -2.10 -1.02 20.20
CA ASP A 154 -2.93 -2.11 19.72
C ASP A 154 -2.18 -2.92 18.66
N ASN A 155 -2.31 -4.26 18.74
CA ASN A 155 -1.54 -5.20 17.92
C ASN A 155 -2.10 -5.32 16.50
N HIS A 156 -3.30 -4.82 16.23
CA HIS A 156 -3.97 -4.98 14.94
C HIS A 156 -4.85 -3.78 14.61
N SER A 157 -5.11 -3.63 13.32
CA SER A 157 -5.99 -2.62 12.77
C SER A 157 -6.75 -3.19 11.57
N TRP A 158 -8.00 -2.79 11.41
CA TRP A 158 -8.80 -3.05 10.22
C TRP A 158 -9.11 -1.74 9.52
N GLY A 159 -9.11 -1.77 8.19
CA GLY A 159 -9.52 -0.62 7.41
C GLY A 159 -9.75 -0.93 5.96
N PRO A 160 -10.40 -0.02 5.21
CA PRO A 160 -10.55 -0.16 3.78
C PRO A 160 -9.21 0.05 3.05
N ALA A 161 -9.15 -0.46 1.83
CA ALA A 161 -8.05 -0.21 0.92
C ALA A 161 -8.59 0.05 -0.49
N LEU A 162 -7.97 1.00 -1.19
CA LEU A 162 -8.24 1.30 -2.59
C LEU A 162 -6.94 1.21 -3.39
N GLN A 163 -7.04 0.73 -4.62
CA GLN A 163 -5.90 0.54 -5.51
C GLN A 163 -6.25 1.02 -6.93
N PHE A 164 -5.26 1.60 -7.57
CA PHE A 164 -5.23 1.80 -9.02
C PHE A 164 -3.88 1.30 -9.53
N GLY A 165 -3.89 0.50 -10.60
CA GLY A 165 -2.66 -0.01 -11.16
C GLY A 165 -2.75 -0.24 -12.67
N ILE A 166 -1.60 -0.55 -13.24
CA ILE A 166 -1.44 -0.83 -14.67
C ILE A 166 -0.39 -1.92 -14.87
N ASP A 167 -0.77 -2.96 -15.61
CA ASP A 167 0.14 -3.97 -16.10
C ASP A 167 0.51 -3.68 -17.55
N PHE A 168 1.80 -3.68 -17.84
CA PHE A 168 2.32 -3.53 -19.20
C PHE A 168 3.00 -4.83 -19.63
N GLN A 169 2.38 -5.54 -20.56
CA GLN A 169 2.84 -6.84 -21.01
C GLN A 169 4.13 -6.74 -21.84
N VAL A 170 5.15 -7.46 -21.41
CA VAL A 170 6.46 -7.56 -22.07
C VAL A 170 6.55 -8.82 -22.92
N THR A 171 6.11 -9.95 -22.37
CA THR A 171 6.05 -11.25 -23.07
C THR A 171 4.67 -11.88 -22.89
N LYS A 172 4.43 -13.07 -23.44
CA LYS A 172 3.17 -13.79 -23.24
C LYS A 172 2.82 -14.03 -21.76
N ARG A 173 3.80 -14.11 -20.87
CA ARG A 173 3.62 -14.41 -19.44
C ARG A 173 4.13 -13.33 -18.50
N ILE A 174 5.08 -12.49 -18.95
CA ILE A 174 5.75 -11.50 -18.10
C ILE A 174 5.22 -10.12 -18.41
N PHE A 175 4.97 -9.34 -17.38
CA PHE A 175 4.54 -7.95 -17.46
C PHE A 175 5.27 -7.09 -16.41
N VAL A 176 5.39 -5.80 -16.70
CA VAL A 176 5.82 -4.78 -15.74
C VAL A 176 4.55 -4.19 -15.12
N ASN A 177 4.59 -3.92 -13.84
CA ASN A 177 3.48 -3.38 -13.09
C ASN A 177 3.86 -2.07 -12.40
N ALA A 178 2.94 -1.14 -12.40
CA ALA A 178 2.96 0.04 -11.54
C ALA A 178 1.62 0.15 -10.82
N ASP A 179 1.64 0.49 -9.54
CA ASP A 179 0.42 0.70 -8.79
C ASP A 179 0.52 1.80 -7.74
N ILE A 180 -0.63 2.29 -7.31
CA ILE A 180 -0.80 3.20 -6.19
C ILE A 180 -1.94 2.67 -5.33
N LYS A 181 -1.72 2.63 -4.01
CA LYS A 181 -2.70 2.17 -3.03
C LYS A 181 -2.89 3.21 -1.94
N LYS A 182 -4.13 3.40 -1.52
CA LYS A 182 -4.46 4.09 -0.27
C LYS A 182 -5.02 3.06 0.69
N ILE A 183 -4.39 2.98 1.86
CA ILE A 183 -4.80 2.08 2.94
C ILE A 183 -5.15 2.95 4.14
N TRP A 184 -6.25 2.64 4.83
CA TRP A 184 -6.61 3.29 6.09
C TRP A 184 -6.31 2.33 7.22
N MET A 185 -5.49 2.78 8.17
CA MET A 185 -5.12 2.02 9.36
C MET A 185 -4.79 2.95 10.53
N HIS A 186 -5.08 2.50 11.73
CA HIS A 186 -4.82 3.24 12.96
C HIS A 186 -4.40 2.31 14.09
N THR A 187 -3.86 2.86 15.16
CA THR A 187 -3.57 2.14 16.40
C THR A 187 -3.78 3.07 17.59
N ASP A 188 -4.33 2.54 18.67
CA ASP A 188 -4.42 3.23 19.94
C ASP A 188 -3.15 3.01 20.74
N ALA A 189 -2.68 4.06 21.41
CA ALA A 189 -1.47 4.00 22.24
C ALA A 189 -1.75 4.38 23.70
N SER A 190 -1.02 3.74 24.60
CA SER A 190 -1.08 3.99 26.03
C SER A 190 0.29 3.93 26.69
N LEU A 191 0.45 4.66 27.82
CA LEU A 191 1.64 4.68 28.65
C LEU A 191 1.25 4.42 30.10
N GLY A 192 1.74 3.33 30.70
CA GLY A 192 1.40 2.96 32.07
C GLY A 192 -0.10 2.80 32.33
N GLY A 193 -0.88 2.38 31.29
CA GLY A 193 -2.33 2.23 31.35
C GLY A 193 -3.12 3.52 31.07
N THR A 194 -2.44 4.67 30.90
CA THR A 194 -3.09 5.93 30.52
C THR A 194 -3.10 6.07 29.01
N SER A 195 -4.28 6.31 28.41
CA SER A 195 -4.40 6.53 26.97
C SER A 195 -3.64 7.78 26.52
N LEU A 196 -2.87 7.62 25.45
CA LEU A 196 -2.20 8.71 24.75
C LEU A 196 -2.99 9.21 23.54
N GLY A 197 -4.01 8.45 23.11
CA GLY A 197 -4.85 8.72 21.93
C GLY A 197 -4.60 7.74 20.80
N THR A 198 -5.21 8.02 19.65
CA THR A 198 -5.15 7.21 18.43
C THR A 198 -4.17 7.82 17.43
N LEU A 199 -3.35 6.99 16.81
CA LEU A 199 -2.50 7.38 15.68
C LEU A 199 -3.08 6.78 14.38
N HIS A 200 -3.63 7.64 13.52
CA HIS A 200 -3.97 7.30 12.15
C HIS A 200 -2.70 7.35 11.31
N ILE A 201 -2.41 6.27 10.58
CA ILE A 201 -1.19 6.12 9.78
C ILE A 201 -1.49 6.35 8.31
N ASP A 202 -2.61 5.85 7.84
CA ASP A 202 -3.26 6.06 6.53
C ASP A 202 -2.26 6.23 5.35
N PRO A 203 -1.39 5.24 5.07
CA PRO A 203 -0.32 5.40 4.08
C PRO A 203 -0.86 5.50 2.66
N LEU A 204 -0.16 6.31 1.86
CA LEU A 204 -0.13 6.19 0.41
C LEU A 204 1.04 5.27 0.04
N VAL A 205 0.78 4.25 -0.75
CA VAL A 205 1.78 3.28 -1.19
C VAL A 205 1.90 3.36 -2.70
N VAL A 206 3.13 3.51 -3.21
CA VAL A 206 3.43 3.53 -4.64
C VAL A 206 4.37 2.37 -4.94
N GLY A 207 4.02 1.54 -5.92
CA GLY A 207 4.74 0.33 -6.27
C GLY A 207 5.17 0.28 -7.73
N LEU A 208 6.34 -0.30 -7.95
CA LEU A 208 6.85 -0.68 -9.26
C LEU A 208 7.41 -2.10 -9.18
N GLY A 209 7.13 -2.90 -10.20
CA GLY A 209 7.60 -4.28 -10.17
C GLY A 209 7.38 -5.05 -11.46
N VAL A 210 7.56 -6.34 -11.33
CA VAL A 210 7.36 -7.32 -12.40
C VAL A 210 6.35 -8.36 -11.96
N GLY A 211 5.58 -8.86 -12.91
CA GLY A 211 4.64 -9.94 -12.66
C GLY A 211 4.72 -11.02 -13.70
N MET A 212 4.20 -12.17 -13.33
CA MET A 212 4.09 -13.33 -14.20
C MET A 212 2.69 -13.93 -14.12
N LYS A 213 2.20 -14.36 -15.28
CA LYS A 213 0.94 -15.09 -15.46
C LYS A 213 1.21 -16.60 -15.52
N PHE A 214 0.40 -17.35 -14.81
CA PHE A 214 0.39 -18.83 -14.74
C PHE A 214 -0.94 -19.37 -15.22
#